data_8821b80a05b9cb5820350e6e482bcd40
#
_entry.id   8821b80a05b9cb5820350e6e482bcd40
#
_cell.length_a   1.000
_cell.length_b   1.000
_cell.length_c   1.000
_cell.angle_alpha   90.00
_cell.angle_beta   90.00
_cell.angle_gamma   90.00
#
_symmetry.space_group_name_H-M   'P 1'
#
loop_
_entity.id
_entity.type
_entity.pdbx_description
1 polymer ?
#
loop_
_entity_poly.entity_id
_entity_poly.type
_entity_poly.pdbx_seq_one_letter_code
_entity_poly.pdbx_strand_id
1 'polypeptide(L)'
;MTSAYGTGIATLTADDTVLDVWYPEFGLGDAPATPLDLSHLVDEDADRGVHRVVVNTTIADLDDAPADSADAYLRLHLLSGRVIQPHGCSLDGLFGKLTNVVWTNFGPCAVEGFEATRAKLQARGQVTVYSIDKFPRMVDYVVPTGVRIGDADRVRLGAHLAEGTTVMHEGFVNFNAGTLGASMVEGQIGRAHV
;
A
#
# COMPACT_ATOMS: atom_id res chain seq x y z
N MET A 1 -0.05 -19.39 15.75
CA MET A 1 0.58 -18.07 15.92
C MET A 1 1.59 -17.88 14.81
N THR A 2 1.32 -16.98 13.92
CA THR A 2 2.23 -16.63 12.82
C THR A 2 2.63 -15.17 12.99
N SER A 3 3.89 -14.93 13.38
CA SER A 3 4.43 -13.58 13.54
C SER A 3 4.94 -13.02 12.21
N ALA A 4 5.04 -11.70 12.13
CA ALA A 4 5.58 -11.01 10.97
C ALA A 4 6.35 -9.75 11.40
N TYR A 5 7.21 -9.28 10.50
CA TYR A 5 8.00 -8.07 10.70
C TYR A 5 8.06 -7.23 9.43
N GLY A 6 8.34 -5.94 9.59
CA GLY A 6 8.64 -5.04 8.49
C GLY A 6 9.46 -3.84 8.95
N THR A 7 10.44 -3.46 8.14
CA THR A 7 11.21 -2.22 8.27
C THR A 7 10.81 -1.30 7.13
N GLY A 8 10.32 -0.10 7.44
CA GLY A 8 9.73 0.77 6.44
C GLY A 8 9.86 2.26 6.75
N ILE A 9 9.27 3.06 5.88
CA ILE A 9 9.13 4.51 5.99
C ILE A 9 7.65 4.84 6.10
N ALA A 10 7.27 5.54 7.14
CA ALA A 10 5.93 6.12 7.30
C ALA A 10 5.95 7.60 6.92
N THR A 11 4.89 8.05 6.25
CA THR A 11 4.61 9.46 6.01
C THR A 11 3.53 9.91 6.98
N LEU A 12 3.82 10.94 7.75
CA LEU A 12 2.93 11.48 8.77
C LEU A 12 2.64 12.96 8.51
N THR A 13 1.45 13.40 8.88
CA THR A 13 1.10 14.82 8.96
C THR A 13 1.75 15.47 10.19
N ALA A 14 1.63 16.79 10.32
CA ALA A 14 2.19 17.53 11.45
C ALA A 14 1.58 17.15 12.83
N ASP A 15 0.38 16.55 12.84
CA ASP A 15 -0.29 16.03 14.04
C ASP A 15 -0.10 14.50 14.20
N ASP A 16 0.95 13.95 13.57
CA ASP A 16 1.35 12.55 13.63
C ASP A 16 0.28 11.55 13.08
N THR A 17 -0.65 12.03 12.25
CA THR A 17 -1.55 11.12 11.53
C THR A 17 -0.79 10.40 10.44
N VAL A 18 -0.76 9.06 10.47
CA VAL A 18 -0.11 8.24 9.44
C VAL A 18 -0.95 8.27 8.17
N LEU A 19 -0.35 8.73 7.07
CA LEU A 19 -0.93 8.72 5.73
C LEU A 19 -0.65 7.41 5.01
N ASP A 20 0.61 6.95 5.07
CA ASP A 20 1.03 5.68 4.49
C ASP A 20 2.25 5.10 5.21
N VAL A 21 2.51 3.81 4.92
CA VAL A 21 3.79 3.16 5.27
C VAL A 21 4.23 2.30 4.09
N TRP A 22 5.45 2.50 3.63
CA TRP A 22 6.10 1.64 2.65
C TRP A 22 7.13 0.74 3.32
N TYR A 23 7.02 -0.57 3.11
CA TYR A 23 7.93 -1.57 3.63
C TYR A 23 8.77 -2.19 2.52
N PRO A 24 10.03 -1.76 2.30
CA PRO A 24 10.95 -2.45 1.40
C PRO A 24 11.48 -3.77 1.95
N GLU A 25 11.46 -3.96 3.28
CA GLU A 25 11.87 -5.18 3.96
C GLU A 25 10.72 -5.67 4.84
N PHE A 26 10.24 -6.89 4.58
CA PHE A 26 9.17 -7.52 5.36
C PHE A 26 9.17 -9.03 5.20
N GLY A 27 8.62 -9.75 6.17
CA GLY A 27 8.52 -11.21 6.13
C GLY A 27 7.78 -11.79 7.32
N LEU A 28 7.76 -13.13 7.38
CA LEU A 28 7.24 -13.88 8.52
C LEU A 28 8.36 -14.18 9.52
N GLY A 29 7.98 -14.38 10.78
CA GLY A 29 8.89 -14.69 11.86
C GLY A 29 9.48 -13.45 12.52
N ASP A 30 10.70 -13.58 13.03
CA ASP A 30 11.40 -12.53 13.74
C ASP A 30 12.09 -11.56 12.76
N ALA A 31 12.17 -10.29 13.13
CA ALA A 31 12.92 -9.30 12.38
C ALA A 31 14.42 -9.65 12.32
N PRO A 32 15.12 -9.33 11.21
CA PRO A 32 16.56 -9.52 11.13
C PRO A 32 17.30 -8.73 12.23
N ALA A 33 18.42 -9.29 12.71
CA ALA A 33 19.24 -8.64 13.75
C ALA A 33 19.77 -7.26 13.32
N THR A 34 19.90 -7.02 12.02
CA THR A 34 20.26 -5.74 11.43
C THR A 34 19.20 -5.38 10.40
N PRO A 35 18.21 -4.55 10.77
CA PRO A 35 17.21 -4.06 9.84
C PRO A 35 17.81 -3.22 8.72
N LEU A 36 17.10 -3.12 7.61
CA LEU A 36 17.48 -2.27 6.48
C LEU A 36 17.62 -0.80 6.93
N ASP A 37 18.75 -0.17 6.62
CA ASP A 37 18.97 1.25 6.93
C ASP A 37 18.21 2.14 5.93
N LEU A 38 17.17 2.80 6.43
CA LEU A 38 16.32 3.74 5.69
C LEU A 38 16.49 5.19 6.17
N SER A 39 17.50 5.47 7.00
CA SER A 39 17.73 6.79 7.57
C SER A 39 17.88 7.90 6.53
N HIS A 40 18.40 7.57 5.35
CA HIS A 40 18.53 8.47 4.21
C HIS A 40 17.20 8.92 3.58
N LEU A 41 16.08 8.29 3.93
CA LEU A 41 14.73 8.64 3.48
C LEU A 41 13.97 9.50 4.48
N VAL A 42 14.52 9.70 5.68
CA VAL A 42 13.92 10.57 6.71
C VAL A 42 14.05 12.03 6.25
N ASP A 43 12.92 12.70 6.11
CA ASP A 43 12.85 14.10 5.68
C ASP A 43 11.57 14.79 6.15
N GLU A 44 11.48 16.09 5.85
CA GLU A 44 10.28 16.89 6.02
C GLU A 44 9.95 17.57 4.68
N ASP A 45 8.69 17.47 4.25
CA ASP A 45 8.16 18.16 3.08
C ASP A 45 7.13 19.21 3.53
N ALA A 46 7.61 20.44 3.73
CA ALA A 46 6.80 21.56 4.21
C ALA A 46 5.68 21.96 3.23
N ASP A 47 5.84 21.71 1.92
CA ASP A 47 4.80 22.00 0.93
C ASP A 47 3.62 21.04 1.06
N ARG A 48 3.89 19.75 1.33
CA ARG A 48 2.86 18.77 1.63
C ARG A 48 2.38 18.83 3.09
N GLY A 49 3.15 19.45 3.99
CA GLY A 49 2.87 19.46 5.42
C GLY A 49 3.04 18.09 6.07
N VAL A 50 4.06 17.35 5.64
CA VAL A 50 4.34 15.98 6.13
C VAL A 50 5.80 15.79 6.48
N HIS A 51 6.07 14.80 7.33
CA HIS A 51 7.40 14.30 7.60
C HIS A 51 7.46 12.79 7.46
N ARG A 52 8.65 12.24 7.19
CA ARG A 52 8.87 10.81 7.04
C ARG A 52 9.77 10.28 8.15
N VAL A 53 9.41 9.13 8.70
CA VAL A 53 10.16 8.47 9.78
C VAL A 53 10.35 6.99 9.47
N VAL A 54 11.47 6.42 9.94
CA VAL A 54 11.68 4.97 9.90
C VAL A 54 10.76 4.31 10.92
N VAL A 55 10.10 3.24 10.51
CA VAL A 55 9.29 2.39 11.39
C VAL A 55 9.76 0.94 11.33
N ASN A 56 9.84 0.30 12.49
CA ASN A 56 10.06 -1.13 12.63
C ASN A 56 8.81 -1.73 13.27
N THR A 57 8.04 -2.48 12.48
CA THR A 57 6.76 -3.04 12.89
C THR A 57 6.89 -4.53 13.10
N THR A 58 6.35 -5.03 14.19
CA THR A 58 6.24 -6.46 14.48
C THR A 58 4.80 -6.82 14.79
N ILE A 59 4.34 -7.92 14.22
CA ILE A 59 3.02 -8.51 14.48
C ILE A 59 3.26 -9.83 15.19
N ALA A 60 2.74 -9.97 16.39
CA ALA A 60 2.91 -11.18 17.20
C ALA A 60 2.11 -12.36 16.64
N ASP A 61 0.90 -12.10 16.16
CA ASP A 61 0.04 -13.10 15.54
C ASP A 61 -0.82 -12.47 14.42
N LEU A 62 -0.70 -13.01 13.23
CA LEU A 62 -1.48 -12.55 12.07
C LEU A 62 -2.99 -12.84 12.18
N ASP A 63 -3.39 -13.73 13.11
CA ASP A 63 -4.82 -14.01 13.38
C ASP A 63 -5.48 -12.92 14.25
N ASP A 64 -4.69 -12.09 14.94
CA ASP A 64 -5.20 -10.93 15.68
C ASP A 64 -5.55 -9.78 14.74
N ALA A 65 -6.49 -8.93 15.12
CA ALA A 65 -6.84 -7.72 14.35
C ALA A 65 -5.67 -6.72 14.29
N PRO A 66 -5.55 -5.92 13.21
CA PRO A 66 -4.51 -4.89 13.09
C PRO A 66 -4.53 -3.92 14.28
N ALA A 67 -3.37 -3.71 14.90
CA ALA A 67 -3.24 -2.84 16.07
C ALA A 67 -3.33 -1.34 15.71
N ASP A 68 -2.68 -0.95 14.62
CA ASP A 68 -2.56 0.43 14.15
C ASP A 68 -2.38 0.51 12.62
N SER A 69 -2.07 1.71 12.11
CA SER A 69 -1.86 1.93 10.67
C SER A 69 -0.61 1.20 10.15
N ALA A 70 0.47 1.15 10.93
CA ALA A 70 1.71 0.48 10.52
C ALA A 70 1.51 -1.03 10.39
N ASP A 71 0.84 -1.66 11.36
CA ASP A 71 0.43 -3.07 11.31
C ASP A 71 -0.48 -3.32 10.08
N ALA A 72 -1.48 -2.48 9.86
CA ALA A 72 -2.38 -2.57 8.71
C ALA A 72 -1.63 -2.57 7.37
N TYR A 73 -0.71 -1.61 7.18
CA TYR A 73 0.11 -1.55 5.97
C TYR A 73 1.04 -2.75 5.82
N LEU A 74 1.60 -3.28 6.92
CA LEU A 74 2.44 -4.47 6.87
C LEU A 74 1.66 -5.69 6.35
N ARG A 75 0.44 -5.91 6.83
CA ARG A 75 -0.43 -7.00 6.32
C ARG A 75 -0.73 -6.87 4.84
N LEU A 76 -0.98 -5.64 4.36
CA LEU A 76 -1.20 -5.38 2.95
C LEU A 76 0.06 -5.68 2.10
N HIS A 77 1.26 -5.36 2.62
CA HIS A 77 2.52 -5.72 1.97
C HIS A 77 2.76 -7.23 1.93
N LEU A 78 2.47 -7.94 3.03
CA LEU A 78 2.60 -9.42 3.08
C LEU A 78 1.72 -10.09 2.02
N LEU A 79 0.50 -9.61 1.82
CA LEU A 79 -0.43 -10.09 0.80
C LEU A 79 0.10 -9.81 -0.62
N SER A 80 0.45 -8.56 -0.92
CA SER A 80 0.93 -8.14 -2.25
C SER A 80 2.31 -8.73 -2.58
N GLY A 81 3.17 -8.90 -1.56
CA GLY A 81 4.48 -9.54 -1.68
C GLY A 81 4.42 -11.06 -1.79
N ARG A 82 3.23 -11.66 -1.77
CA ARG A 82 3.02 -13.13 -1.85
C ARG A 82 3.63 -13.90 -0.67
N VAL A 83 3.86 -13.24 0.46
CA VAL A 83 4.36 -13.88 1.68
C VAL A 83 3.24 -14.69 2.34
N ILE A 84 2.01 -14.17 2.25
CA ILE A 84 0.79 -14.85 2.67
C ILE A 84 -0.23 -14.85 1.54
N GLN A 85 -1.14 -15.81 1.57
CA GLN A 85 -2.26 -15.89 0.62
C GLN A 85 -3.44 -15.00 1.08
N PRO A 86 -4.40 -14.68 0.20
CA PRO A 86 -5.65 -14.08 0.60
C PRO A 86 -6.29 -14.84 1.78
N HIS A 87 -6.83 -14.10 2.74
CA HIS A 87 -7.36 -14.62 4.01
C HIS A 87 -6.31 -15.28 4.94
N GLY A 88 -5.02 -15.11 4.67
CA GLY A 88 -3.94 -15.61 5.51
C GLY A 88 -3.60 -14.74 6.73
N CYS A 89 -4.36 -13.67 6.96
CA CYS A 89 -4.29 -12.85 8.17
C CYS A 89 -5.66 -12.22 8.48
N SER A 90 -5.88 -11.81 9.73
CA SER A 90 -7.03 -11.00 10.09
C SER A 90 -6.89 -9.59 9.55
N LEU A 91 -7.94 -9.05 8.96
CA LEU A 91 -8.08 -7.65 8.54
C LEU A 91 -9.28 -6.98 9.22
N ASP A 92 -9.70 -7.52 10.37
CA ASP A 92 -10.82 -7.00 11.13
C ASP A 92 -10.53 -5.57 11.60
N GLY A 93 -11.44 -4.64 11.31
CA GLY A 93 -11.27 -3.24 11.66
C GLY A 93 -10.24 -2.45 10.83
N LEU A 94 -9.66 -3.04 9.77
CA LEU A 94 -8.64 -2.41 8.91
C LEU A 94 -9.03 -1.00 8.44
N PHE A 95 -10.29 -0.81 8.02
CA PHE A 95 -10.77 0.50 7.54
C PHE A 95 -10.67 1.60 8.60
N GLY A 96 -10.78 1.25 9.88
CA GLY A 96 -10.60 2.18 10.99
C GLY A 96 -9.14 2.54 11.27
N LYS A 97 -8.18 1.75 10.74
CA LYS A 97 -6.75 1.96 10.91
C LYS A 97 -6.13 2.74 9.76
N LEU A 98 -6.80 2.80 8.61
CA LEU A 98 -6.31 3.49 7.43
C LEU A 98 -6.93 4.89 7.31
N THR A 99 -6.07 5.87 7.05
CA THR A 99 -6.45 7.25 6.76
C THR A 99 -6.93 7.37 5.31
N ASN A 100 -7.93 8.23 5.06
CA ASN A 100 -8.29 8.61 3.70
C ASN A 100 -7.26 9.62 3.18
N VAL A 101 -6.66 9.37 2.03
CA VAL A 101 -5.47 10.06 1.52
C VAL A 101 -5.71 10.56 0.10
N VAL A 102 -5.21 11.74 -0.22
CA VAL A 102 -5.08 12.21 -1.61
C VAL A 102 -3.76 11.69 -2.16
N TRP A 103 -3.83 10.72 -3.07
CA TRP A 103 -2.66 10.13 -3.71
C TRP A 103 -2.22 10.98 -4.90
N THR A 104 -1.00 11.50 -4.84
CA THR A 104 -0.47 12.42 -5.86
C THR A 104 0.86 11.95 -6.44
N ASN A 105 1.29 12.58 -7.54
CA ASN A 105 2.62 12.38 -8.09
C ASN A 105 3.76 12.91 -7.19
N PHE A 106 3.44 13.66 -6.13
CA PHE A 106 4.37 14.10 -5.09
C PHE A 106 4.33 13.22 -3.84
N GLY A 107 3.49 12.18 -3.83
CA GLY A 107 3.26 11.29 -2.69
C GLY A 107 1.92 11.55 -2.00
N PRO A 108 1.68 10.90 -0.84
CA PRO A 108 0.44 11.03 -0.08
C PRO A 108 0.30 12.42 0.53
N CYS A 109 -0.93 12.96 0.50
CA CYS A 109 -1.30 14.22 1.11
C CYS A 109 -2.57 14.06 1.95
N ALA A 110 -2.69 14.86 3.01
CA ALA A 110 -3.93 14.94 3.77
C ALA A 110 -5.08 15.45 2.88
N VAL A 111 -6.29 14.94 3.11
CA VAL A 111 -7.50 15.41 2.40
C VAL A 111 -7.87 16.81 2.86
N GLU A 112 -7.79 17.04 4.18
CA GLU A 112 -8.10 18.34 4.74
C GLU A 112 -7.09 19.40 4.31
N GLY A 113 -7.59 20.52 3.79
CA GLY A 113 -6.74 21.61 3.31
C GLY A 113 -5.98 21.30 2.01
N PHE A 114 -6.32 20.24 1.29
CA PHE A 114 -5.55 19.79 0.12
C PHE A 114 -5.40 20.87 -0.97
N GLU A 115 -6.38 21.74 -1.20
CA GLU A 115 -6.25 22.77 -2.23
C GLU A 115 -5.17 23.81 -1.89
N ALA A 116 -4.94 24.11 -0.61
CA ALA A 116 -3.80 24.93 -0.19
C ALA A 116 -2.46 24.21 -0.39
N THR A 117 -2.42 22.91 -0.12
CA THR A 117 -1.26 22.04 -0.40
C THR A 117 -0.99 21.97 -1.90
N ARG A 118 -2.03 21.75 -2.71
CA ARG A 118 -1.93 21.75 -4.19
C ARG A 118 -1.34 23.05 -4.70
N ALA A 119 -1.77 24.21 -4.18
CA ALA A 119 -1.26 25.52 -4.59
C ALA A 119 0.26 25.65 -4.33
N LYS A 120 0.76 25.15 -3.21
CA LYS A 120 2.20 25.12 -2.92
C LYS A 120 2.96 24.16 -3.86
N LEU A 121 2.43 22.97 -4.07
CA LEU A 121 3.03 21.95 -4.93
C LEU A 121 3.10 22.38 -6.41
N GLN A 122 2.19 23.23 -6.89
CA GLN A 122 2.22 23.79 -8.25
C GLN A 122 3.53 24.56 -8.54
N ALA A 123 4.21 25.09 -7.52
CA ALA A 123 5.52 25.72 -7.68
C ALA A 123 6.62 24.70 -8.04
N ARG A 124 6.42 23.41 -7.73
CA ARG A 124 7.35 22.29 -8.00
C ARG A 124 7.05 21.62 -9.35
N GLY A 125 5.85 21.80 -9.90
CA GLY A 125 5.39 21.20 -11.14
C GLY A 125 3.90 20.91 -11.16
N GLN A 126 3.43 20.30 -12.24
CA GLN A 126 2.04 19.92 -12.36
C GLN A 126 1.64 18.90 -11.29
N VAL A 127 0.57 19.16 -10.58
CA VAL A 127 0.01 18.25 -9.58
C VAL A 127 -1.01 17.33 -10.25
N THR A 128 -0.72 16.03 -10.24
CA THR A 128 -1.66 14.98 -10.65
C THR A 128 -2.21 14.30 -9.40
N VAL A 129 -3.51 14.22 -9.27
CA VAL A 129 -4.21 13.41 -8.25
C VAL A 129 -4.64 12.11 -8.92
N TYR A 130 -4.13 11.00 -8.43
CA TYR A 130 -4.48 9.67 -8.93
C TYR A 130 -5.80 9.17 -8.33
N SER A 131 -5.99 9.39 -7.02
CA SER A 131 -7.21 8.98 -6.32
C SER A 131 -7.32 9.66 -4.96
N ILE A 132 -8.50 9.54 -4.36
CA ILE A 132 -8.76 9.83 -2.95
C ILE A 132 -9.29 8.53 -2.36
N ASP A 133 -8.47 7.82 -1.58
CA ASP A 133 -8.83 6.51 -1.06
C ASP A 133 -7.98 6.18 0.18
N LYS A 134 -8.44 5.21 0.97
CA LYS A 134 -7.67 4.62 2.06
C LYS A 134 -6.57 3.67 1.57
N PHE A 135 -6.72 3.13 0.38
CA PHE A 135 -5.78 2.16 -0.22
C PHE A 135 -5.01 2.80 -1.37
N PRO A 136 -3.67 2.72 -1.34
CA PRO A 136 -2.86 3.07 -2.50
C PRO A 136 -2.91 1.99 -3.59
N ARG A 137 -2.42 2.35 -4.77
CA ARG A 137 -2.15 1.38 -5.84
C ARG A 137 -1.05 0.41 -5.41
N MET A 138 -1.23 -0.88 -5.68
CA MET A 138 -0.24 -1.90 -5.30
C MET A 138 1.15 -1.60 -5.85
N VAL A 139 1.25 -1.24 -7.13
CA VAL A 139 2.54 -1.08 -7.83
C VAL A 139 3.39 0.08 -7.31
N ASP A 140 2.82 1.01 -6.58
CA ASP A 140 3.57 2.10 -5.94
C ASP A 140 4.31 1.63 -4.67
N TYR A 141 3.98 0.43 -4.17
CA TYR A 141 4.51 -0.16 -2.92
C TYR A 141 5.18 -1.51 -3.13
N VAL A 142 4.55 -2.36 -3.93
CA VAL A 142 5.04 -3.71 -4.25
C VAL A 142 4.87 -3.96 -5.75
N VAL A 143 5.96 -4.32 -6.42
CA VAL A 143 5.94 -4.71 -7.82
C VAL A 143 6.22 -6.22 -7.91
N PRO A 144 5.18 -7.06 -8.00
CA PRO A 144 5.36 -8.50 -8.08
C PRO A 144 5.92 -8.90 -9.44
N THR A 145 6.81 -9.89 -9.44
CA THR A 145 7.38 -10.45 -10.67
C THR A 145 6.39 -11.33 -11.42
N GLY A 146 6.54 -11.43 -12.75
CA GLY A 146 5.78 -12.36 -13.57
C GLY A 146 4.30 -12.02 -13.76
N VAL A 147 3.88 -10.77 -13.49
CA VAL A 147 2.51 -10.30 -13.70
C VAL A 147 2.46 -9.18 -14.74
N ARG A 148 1.28 -8.97 -15.29
CA ARG A 148 0.95 -7.82 -16.13
C ARG A 148 -0.26 -7.10 -15.56
N ILE A 149 -0.17 -5.77 -15.43
CA ILE A 149 -1.24 -4.91 -14.95
C ILE A 149 -1.45 -3.81 -15.98
N GLY A 150 -2.59 -3.79 -16.63
CA GLY A 150 -2.90 -2.85 -17.72
C GLY A 150 -3.15 -1.42 -17.21
N ASP A 151 -3.69 -1.29 -16.00
CA ASP A 151 -3.95 -0.02 -15.33
C ASP A 151 -3.66 -0.15 -13.84
N ALA A 152 -2.69 0.64 -13.35
CA ALA A 152 -2.24 0.58 -11.95
C ALA A 152 -3.36 0.89 -10.94
N ASP A 153 -4.33 1.75 -11.31
CA ASP A 153 -5.45 2.13 -10.44
C ASP A 153 -6.43 0.99 -10.18
N ARG A 154 -6.31 -0.11 -10.93
CA ARG A 154 -7.19 -1.27 -10.84
C ARG A 154 -6.75 -2.32 -9.83
N VAL A 155 -5.58 -2.16 -9.20
CA VAL A 155 -5.07 -3.14 -8.23
C VAL A 155 -4.67 -2.41 -6.96
N ARG A 156 -5.39 -2.69 -5.87
CA ARG A 156 -5.11 -2.13 -4.56
C ARG A 156 -3.92 -2.83 -3.88
N LEU A 157 -3.15 -2.09 -3.09
CA LEU A 157 -2.22 -2.72 -2.14
C LEU A 157 -3.00 -3.68 -1.23
N GLY A 158 -2.45 -4.87 -1.01
CA GLY A 158 -3.15 -5.98 -0.35
C GLY A 158 -3.77 -6.99 -1.33
N ALA A 159 -3.75 -6.73 -2.64
CA ALA A 159 -4.07 -7.73 -3.65
C ALA A 159 -2.94 -8.76 -3.78
N HIS A 160 -3.27 -10.03 -3.98
CA HIS A 160 -2.32 -11.14 -4.16
C HIS A 160 -2.36 -11.61 -5.61
N LEU A 161 -1.34 -11.32 -6.39
CA LEU A 161 -1.28 -11.73 -7.80
C LEU A 161 -0.20 -12.80 -7.99
N ALA A 162 -0.61 -14.04 -8.26
CA ALA A 162 0.31 -15.13 -8.59
C ALA A 162 1.03 -14.87 -9.91
N GLU A 163 2.18 -15.49 -10.08
CA GLU A 163 2.94 -15.47 -11.34
C GLU A 163 2.07 -15.95 -12.52
N GLY A 164 2.20 -15.30 -13.66
CA GLY A 164 1.39 -15.54 -14.84
C GLY A 164 0.04 -14.82 -14.85
N THR A 165 -0.29 -14.03 -13.82
CA THR A 165 -1.53 -13.26 -13.79
C THR A 165 -1.42 -12.04 -14.72
N THR A 166 -2.48 -11.81 -15.50
CA THR A 166 -2.71 -10.56 -16.24
C THR A 166 -3.98 -9.91 -15.72
N VAL A 167 -3.88 -8.69 -15.23
CA VAL A 167 -5.03 -7.83 -14.93
C VAL A 167 -5.24 -6.91 -16.13
N MET A 168 -6.35 -7.11 -16.85
CA MET A 168 -6.70 -6.28 -18.00
C MET A 168 -7.05 -4.87 -17.56
N HIS A 169 -7.05 -3.92 -18.50
CA HIS A 169 -7.30 -2.51 -18.26
C HIS A 169 -8.57 -2.22 -17.44
N GLU A 170 -9.64 -3.01 -17.64
CA GLU A 170 -10.89 -2.89 -16.90
C GLU A 170 -11.02 -3.91 -15.74
N GLY A 171 -10.04 -4.80 -15.57
CA GLY A 171 -9.99 -5.73 -14.45
C GLY A 171 -9.73 -5.00 -13.14
N PHE A 172 -10.34 -5.47 -12.04
CA PHE A 172 -10.12 -4.90 -10.73
C PHE A 172 -9.82 -6.00 -9.70
N VAL A 173 -8.78 -5.79 -8.89
CA VAL A 173 -8.43 -6.69 -7.79
C VAL A 173 -8.34 -5.88 -6.50
N ASN A 174 -9.21 -6.21 -5.54
CA ASN A 174 -9.26 -5.58 -4.24
C ASN A 174 -8.20 -6.17 -3.29
N PHE A 175 -7.95 -5.49 -2.16
CA PHE A 175 -7.16 -6.05 -1.08
C PHE A 175 -7.79 -7.37 -0.58
N ASN A 176 -6.97 -8.27 -0.05
CA ASN A 176 -7.36 -9.60 0.41
C ASN A 176 -8.07 -10.47 -0.65
N ALA A 177 -7.96 -10.10 -1.92
CA ALA A 177 -8.41 -10.86 -3.08
C ALA A 177 -7.23 -11.13 -4.00
N GLY A 178 -7.39 -11.99 -4.98
CA GLY A 178 -6.34 -12.21 -5.96
C GLY A 178 -6.43 -13.53 -6.70
N THR A 179 -5.29 -13.94 -7.22
CA THR A 179 -5.12 -15.17 -8.00
C THR A 179 -4.12 -16.10 -7.31
N LEU A 180 -4.32 -17.40 -7.38
CA LEU A 180 -3.41 -18.41 -6.85
C LEU A 180 -2.66 -19.19 -7.94
N GLY A 181 -2.76 -18.73 -9.18
CA GLY A 181 -2.11 -19.28 -10.36
C GLY A 181 -2.28 -18.36 -11.57
N ALA A 182 -1.73 -18.74 -12.71
CA ALA A 182 -1.85 -18.01 -13.96
C ALA A 182 -3.33 -17.75 -14.29
N SER A 183 -3.71 -16.50 -14.42
CA SER A 183 -5.10 -16.07 -14.55
C SER A 183 -5.20 -14.79 -15.37
N MET A 184 -6.37 -14.59 -15.98
CA MET A 184 -6.72 -13.32 -16.61
C MET A 184 -7.91 -12.71 -15.87
N VAL A 185 -7.73 -11.49 -15.35
CA VAL A 185 -8.76 -10.73 -14.65
C VAL A 185 -9.32 -9.68 -15.60
N GLU A 186 -10.55 -9.91 -16.06
CA GLU A 186 -11.30 -9.03 -16.96
C GLU A 186 -12.48 -8.41 -16.19
N GLY A 187 -12.66 -7.10 -16.25
CA GLY A 187 -13.66 -6.39 -15.46
C GLY A 187 -14.96 -6.11 -16.18
N GLN A 188 -15.07 -6.43 -17.47
CA GLN A 188 -16.23 -6.12 -18.28
C GLN A 188 -16.52 -7.23 -19.28
N ILE A 189 -17.69 -7.16 -19.91
CA ILE A 189 -18.02 -8.01 -21.08
C ILE A 189 -17.13 -7.56 -22.26
N GLY A 190 -15.92 -8.08 -22.33
CA GLY A 190 -14.99 -7.86 -23.44
C GLY A 190 -15.36 -8.70 -24.67
N ARG A 191 -16.20 -9.71 -24.50
CA ARG A 191 -16.72 -10.57 -25.58
C ARG A 191 -18.19 -10.83 -25.35
N ALA A 192 -19.00 -10.52 -26.36
CA ALA A 192 -20.35 -11.06 -26.40
C ALA A 192 -20.23 -12.58 -26.66
N HIS A 193 -20.57 -13.37 -25.66
CA HIS A 193 -20.86 -14.78 -25.88
C HIS A 193 -22.30 -14.87 -26.36
N VAL A 194 -22.47 -15.11 -27.62
CA VAL A 194 -23.76 -15.42 -28.23
C VAL A 194 -24.04 -16.93 -28.05
#